data_9da763c883cad295a8c0e941257e7b3e
#
_entry.id   9da763c883cad295a8c0e941257e7b3e
#
_cell.length_a   1.000
_cell.length_b   1.000
_cell.length_c   1.000
_cell.angle_alpha   90.00
_cell.angle_beta   90.00
_cell.angle_gamma   90.00
#
_symmetry.space_group_name_H-M   'P 1'
#
loop_
_entity.id
_entity.type
_entity.pdbx_description
1 polymer ?
#
loop_
_entity_poly.entity_id
_entity_poly.type
_entity_poly.pdbx_seq_one_letter_code
_entity_poly.pdbx_strand_id
1 'polypeptide(L)'
;MVLKKRSDKNSFNNRTPTGVPGFDLLCEGGLYRNSINAVLGGPGSGKTTFLLQFLYNGVTLYNENGLYLSFESHDEDIFLDAINYGWDFQKLVNDGKIRIIRFSPKTSIEDIRKQIEKVIINHNIKRICIDPVSILSIRLENELLIREILYDLTTALKRMNITTILADETPEGGVDSFSLGGDEVRSRAVKFLCDGLINFYSSGIGGETDRAVRITKMRRTNHKRGPVPFKITDKGIVVNSK
;
A
#
# COMPACT_ATOMS: atom_id res chain seq x y z
N MET A 1 -29.75 11.52 28.69
CA MET A 1 -29.01 10.25 28.57
C MET A 1 -27.65 10.58 27.95
N VAL A 2 -26.64 10.74 28.80
CA VAL A 2 -25.30 11.20 28.40
C VAL A 2 -24.52 9.98 27.93
N LEU A 3 -24.25 9.91 26.64
CA LEU A 3 -23.33 8.90 26.08
C LEU A 3 -21.90 9.20 26.59
N LYS A 4 -21.42 8.37 27.51
CA LYS A 4 -20.03 8.38 27.95
C LYS A 4 -19.11 8.24 26.73
N LYS A 5 -18.28 9.24 26.45
CA LYS A 5 -17.11 9.11 25.58
C LYS A 5 -16.29 7.91 26.06
N ARG A 6 -16.27 6.83 25.29
CA ARG A 6 -15.32 5.73 25.52
C ARG A 6 -13.92 6.31 25.38
N SER A 7 -13.13 6.18 26.41
CA SER A 7 -11.76 6.70 26.52
C SER A 7 -10.85 6.07 25.46
N ASP A 8 -10.21 6.96 24.70
CA ASP A 8 -9.39 6.72 23.50
C ASP A 8 -8.08 5.95 23.71
N LYS A 9 -7.84 5.33 24.86
CA LYS A 9 -6.61 4.58 25.12
C LYS A 9 -6.49 3.24 24.35
N ASN A 10 -7.58 2.70 23.83
CA ASN A 10 -7.57 1.44 23.03
C ASN A 10 -7.43 1.66 21.52
N SER A 11 -7.53 2.87 21.02
CA SER A 11 -7.46 3.14 19.57
C SER A 11 -6.03 3.00 19.02
N PHE A 12 -5.02 3.38 19.79
CA PHE A 12 -3.60 3.29 19.40
C PHE A 12 -3.09 1.84 19.28
N ASN A 13 -3.67 0.90 20.03
CA ASN A 13 -3.27 -0.52 19.96
C ASN A 13 -3.70 -1.22 18.66
N ASN A 14 -4.60 -0.61 17.87
CA ASN A 14 -5.12 -1.18 16.63
C ASN A 14 -4.54 -0.53 15.36
N ARG A 15 -3.38 0.13 15.44
CA ARG A 15 -2.72 0.76 14.31
C ARG A 15 -1.47 0.00 13.90
N THR A 16 -1.19 0.07 12.60
CA THR A 16 0.10 -0.26 11.99
C THR A 16 0.71 1.04 11.51
N PRO A 17 1.63 1.65 12.27
CA PRO A 17 2.26 2.89 11.85
C PRO A 17 3.04 2.67 10.56
N THR A 18 2.96 3.61 9.63
CA THR A 18 3.76 3.55 8.40
C THR A 18 5.21 3.93 8.66
N GLY A 19 5.43 4.75 9.69
CA GLY A 19 6.72 5.37 9.99
C GLY A 19 7.12 6.43 8.96
N VAL A 20 6.24 6.75 7.99
CA VAL A 20 6.46 7.84 7.05
C VAL A 20 6.25 9.16 7.77
N PRO A 21 7.28 10.03 7.86
CA PRO A 21 7.17 11.29 8.59
C PRO A 21 5.97 12.11 8.14
N GLY A 22 5.14 12.53 9.10
CA GLY A 22 3.94 13.32 8.87
C GLY A 22 2.71 12.55 8.39
N PHE A 23 2.87 11.36 7.77
CA PHE A 23 1.73 10.60 7.24
C PHE A 23 0.83 10.03 8.34
N ASP A 24 1.41 9.42 9.34
CA ASP A 24 0.66 8.76 10.42
C ASP A 24 -0.22 9.74 11.22
N LEU A 25 0.15 11.02 11.25
CA LEU A 25 -0.65 12.09 11.85
C LEU A 25 -1.95 12.36 11.07
N LEU A 26 -2.00 12.02 9.78
CA LEU A 26 -3.20 12.17 8.96
C LEU A 26 -4.27 11.13 9.28
N CYS A 27 -3.91 10.04 9.97
CA CYS A 27 -4.77 8.87 10.17
C CYS A 27 -4.63 8.25 11.56
N GLU A 28 -4.62 9.07 12.62
CA GLU A 28 -4.65 8.62 14.02
C GLU A 28 -3.54 7.62 14.39
N GLY A 29 -2.34 7.80 13.82
CA GLY A 29 -1.17 7.01 14.17
C GLY A 29 -0.86 5.85 13.21
N GLY A 30 -1.45 5.85 12.02
CA GLY A 30 -1.15 4.87 10.97
C GLY A 30 -2.36 4.13 10.41
N LEU A 31 -2.11 3.12 9.59
CA LEU A 31 -3.15 2.28 8.99
C LEU A 31 -3.87 1.47 10.07
N TYR A 32 -5.15 1.16 9.85
CA TYR A 32 -5.82 0.25 10.77
C TYR A 32 -5.18 -1.15 10.67
N ARG A 33 -4.88 -1.78 11.80
CA ARG A 33 -4.23 -3.10 11.82
C ARG A 33 -5.08 -4.15 11.09
N ASN A 34 -4.42 -5.01 10.33
CA ASN A 34 -5.07 -6.07 9.54
C ASN A 34 -6.07 -5.53 8.49
N SER A 35 -5.79 -4.34 7.97
CA SER A 35 -6.59 -3.73 6.91
C SER A 35 -5.90 -3.86 5.55
N ILE A 36 -6.71 -3.74 4.51
CA ILE A 36 -6.27 -3.65 3.12
C ILE A 36 -6.39 -2.19 2.70
N ASN A 37 -5.28 -1.62 2.25
CA ASN A 37 -5.21 -0.23 1.83
C ASN A 37 -4.73 -0.16 0.38
N ALA A 38 -5.33 0.70 -0.42
CA ALA A 38 -4.87 0.96 -1.77
C ALA A 38 -4.17 2.32 -1.84
N VAL A 39 -3.02 2.33 -2.50
CA VAL A 39 -2.28 3.53 -2.87
C VAL A 39 -2.45 3.71 -4.38
N LEU A 40 -3.11 4.79 -4.76
CA LEU A 40 -3.49 5.10 -6.13
C LEU A 40 -2.75 6.34 -6.62
N GLY A 41 -2.36 6.38 -7.88
CA GLY A 41 -1.71 7.55 -8.47
C GLY A 41 -1.10 7.26 -9.84
N GLY A 42 -0.79 8.31 -10.59
CA GLY A 42 -0.10 8.20 -11.87
C GLY A 42 1.34 7.71 -11.76
N PRO A 43 2.00 7.44 -12.90
CA PRO A 43 3.44 7.15 -12.94
C PRO A 43 4.25 8.25 -12.25
N GLY A 44 5.33 7.88 -11.55
CA GLY A 44 6.21 8.85 -10.86
C GLY A 44 5.60 9.56 -9.65
N SER A 45 4.37 9.24 -9.23
CA SER A 45 3.73 9.88 -8.08
C SER A 45 4.31 9.49 -6.71
N GLY A 46 5.17 8.45 -6.65
CA GLY A 46 5.83 8.01 -5.41
C GLY A 46 5.19 6.80 -4.74
N LYS A 47 4.30 6.06 -5.43
CA LYS A 47 3.65 4.85 -4.90
C LYS A 47 4.66 3.82 -4.41
N THR A 48 5.55 3.37 -5.30
CA THR A 48 6.59 2.38 -4.99
C THR A 48 7.48 2.84 -3.84
N THR A 49 7.90 4.12 -3.84
CA THR A 49 8.68 4.70 -2.73
C THR A 49 7.94 4.58 -1.39
N PHE A 50 6.63 4.87 -1.37
CA PHE A 50 5.82 4.75 -0.16
C PHE A 50 5.72 3.29 0.33
N LEU A 51 5.55 2.33 -0.59
CA LEU A 51 5.49 0.91 -0.27
C LEU A 51 6.81 0.41 0.31
N LEU A 52 7.94 0.75 -0.33
CA LEU A 52 9.26 0.37 0.16
C LEU A 52 9.55 0.99 1.54
N GLN A 53 9.22 2.27 1.72
CA GLN A 53 9.36 2.95 3.01
C GLN A 53 8.51 2.31 4.12
N PHE A 54 7.28 1.91 3.80
CA PHE A 54 6.39 1.20 4.74
C PHE A 54 6.99 -0.13 5.20
N LEU A 55 7.61 -0.90 4.29
CA LEU A 55 8.26 -2.16 4.65
C LEU A 55 9.56 -1.93 5.41
N TYR A 56 10.40 -1.01 4.95
CA TYR A 56 11.67 -0.67 5.62
C TYR A 56 11.44 -0.22 7.07
N ASN A 57 10.54 0.74 7.25
CA ASN A 57 10.18 1.23 8.58
C ASN A 57 9.52 0.13 9.42
N GLY A 58 8.75 -0.76 8.81
CA GLY A 58 8.16 -1.91 9.47
C GLY A 58 9.20 -2.75 10.18
N VAL A 59 10.28 -3.07 9.50
CA VAL A 59 11.38 -3.85 10.07
C VAL A 59 12.20 -3.04 11.07
N THR A 60 12.63 -1.85 10.67
CA THR A 60 13.63 -1.08 11.42
C THR A 60 13.08 -0.39 12.66
N LEU A 61 11.83 0.08 12.62
CA LEU A 61 11.22 0.82 13.72
C LEU A 61 10.25 -0.02 14.55
N TYR A 62 9.63 -1.05 13.96
CA TYR A 62 8.52 -1.78 14.61
C TYR A 62 8.78 -3.29 14.74
N ASN A 63 9.92 -3.79 14.24
CA ASN A 63 10.28 -5.22 14.23
C ASN A 63 9.16 -6.10 13.61
N GLU A 64 8.52 -5.60 12.55
CA GLU A 64 7.50 -6.29 11.77
C GLU A 64 8.08 -6.72 10.42
N ASN A 65 8.17 -8.04 10.17
CA ASN A 65 8.69 -8.56 8.91
C ASN A 65 7.76 -8.24 7.74
N GLY A 66 8.37 -7.99 6.58
CA GLY A 66 7.68 -7.54 5.38
C GLY A 66 7.77 -8.50 4.20
N LEU A 67 6.76 -8.44 3.33
CA LEU A 67 6.72 -9.12 2.05
C LEU A 67 6.40 -8.11 0.95
N TYR A 68 7.25 -8.04 -0.07
CA TYR A 68 7.00 -7.27 -1.28
C TYR A 68 6.69 -8.23 -2.43
N LEU A 69 5.54 -8.05 -3.04
CA LEU A 69 5.12 -8.80 -4.21
C LEU A 69 5.24 -7.90 -5.44
N SER A 70 6.17 -8.24 -6.32
CA SER A 70 6.38 -7.55 -7.58
C SER A 70 5.84 -8.34 -8.75
N PHE A 71 5.25 -7.64 -9.70
CA PHE A 71 4.84 -8.22 -10.98
C PHE A 71 5.61 -7.63 -12.17
N GLU A 72 6.31 -6.53 -11.97
CA GLU A 72 7.02 -5.79 -13.03
C GLU A 72 8.51 -5.67 -12.75
N SER A 73 8.86 -5.16 -11.55
CA SER A 73 10.24 -4.85 -11.20
C SER A 73 11.07 -6.08 -10.88
N HIS A 74 12.32 -6.09 -11.31
CA HIS A 74 13.32 -7.06 -10.86
C HIS A 74 13.80 -6.73 -9.45
N ASP A 75 14.32 -7.74 -8.74
CA ASP A 75 14.82 -7.55 -7.37
C ASP A 75 15.95 -6.51 -7.32
N GLU A 76 16.81 -6.51 -8.33
CA GLU A 76 17.92 -5.55 -8.48
C GLU A 76 17.41 -4.10 -8.57
N ASP A 77 16.33 -3.87 -9.33
CA ASP A 77 15.73 -2.53 -9.46
C ASP A 77 15.16 -2.07 -8.11
N ILE A 78 14.49 -2.96 -7.39
CA ILE A 78 13.96 -2.68 -6.03
C ILE A 78 15.10 -2.32 -5.07
N PHE A 79 16.23 -3.04 -5.13
CA PHE A 79 17.39 -2.75 -4.30
C PHE A 79 18.04 -1.40 -4.65
N LEU A 80 18.16 -1.09 -5.94
CA LEU A 80 18.68 0.19 -6.42
C LEU A 80 17.78 1.36 -6.02
N ASP A 81 16.48 1.20 -6.15
CA ASP A 81 15.54 2.22 -5.71
C ASP A 81 15.61 2.46 -4.20
N ALA A 82 15.70 1.40 -3.42
CA ALA A 82 15.76 1.49 -1.97
C ALA A 82 17.07 2.11 -1.46
N ILE A 83 18.22 1.74 -2.05
CA ILE A 83 19.52 2.23 -1.60
C ILE A 83 19.69 3.73 -1.82
N ASN A 84 19.01 4.32 -2.83
CA ASN A 84 19.00 5.75 -3.06
C ASN A 84 18.43 6.55 -1.87
N TYR A 85 17.65 5.91 -1.01
CA TYR A 85 17.12 6.47 0.25
C TYR A 85 17.91 6.02 1.48
N GLY A 86 19.02 5.29 1.29
CA GLY A 86 19.79 4.69 2.38
C GLY A 86 19.12 3.44 3.00
N TRP A 87 18.16 2.83 2.31
CA TRP A 87 17.48 1.63 2.79
C TRP A 87 18.13 0.37 2.22
N ASP A 88 18.92 -0.31 3.04
CA ASP A 88 19.62 -1.55 2.66
C ASP A 88 18.65 -2.75 2.63
N PHE A 89 17.84 -2.83 1.58
CA PHE A 89 16.89 -3.93 1.38
C PHE A 89 17.61 -5.27 1.15
N GLN A 90 18.78 -5.25 0.48
CA GLN A 90 19.56 -6.47 0.27
C GLN A 90 19.94 -7.12 1.60
N LYS A 91 20.39 -6.32 2.57
CA LYS A 91 20.67 -6.80 3.92
C LYS A 91 19.43 -7.34 4.60
N LEU A 92 18.30 -6.61 4.54
CA LEU A 92 17.06 -7.06 5.18
C LEU A 92 16.50 -8.34 4.56
N VAL A 93 16.72 -8.57 3.27
CA VAL A 93 16.38 -9.83 2.60
C VAL A 93 17.30 -10.96 3.07
N ASN A 94 18.60 -10.73 3.15
CA ASN A 94 19.58 -11.71 3.62
C ASN A 94 19.30 -12.10 5.10
N ASP A 95 18.94 -11.14 5.93
CA ASP A 95 18.57 -11.33 7.34
C ASP A 95 17.18 -12.00 7.51
N GLY A 96 16.45 -12.26 6.41
CA GLY A 96 15.12 -12.88 6.41
C GLY A 96 14.01 -12.00 6.95
N LYS A 97 14.25 -10.69 7.10
CA LYS A 97 13.30 -9.70 7.62
C LYS A 97 12.34 -9.18 6.55
N ILE A 98 12.81 -9.10 5.32
CA ILE A 98 12.00 -8.81 4.14
C ILE A 98 12.08 -9.99 3.19
N ARG A 99 10.99 -10.29 2.54
CA ARG A 99 10.91 -11.23 1.41
C ARG A 99 10.42 -10.46 0.18
N ILE A 100 11.03 -10.76 -0.97
CA ILE A 100 10.56 -10.30 -2.26
C ILE A 100 10.14 -11.52 -3.04
N ILE A 101 8.95 -11.49 -3.62
CA ILE A 101 8.47 -12.52 -4.54
C ILE A 101 8.07 -11.84 -5.82
N ARG A 102 8.66 -12.29 -6.92
CA ARG A 102 8.27 -11.88 -8.25
C ARG A 102 7.39 -12.94 -8.88
N PHE A 103 6.24 -12.50 -9.35
CA PHE A 103 5.33 -13.34 -10.11
C PHE A 103 5.38 -12.99 -11.60
N SER A 104 5.40 -14.03 -12.43
CA SER A 104 5.10 -13.83 -13.84
C SER A 104 3.63 -13.45 -14.00
N PRO A 105 3.28 -12.55 -14.96
CA PRO A 105 1.88 -12.34 -15.34
C PRO A 105 1.14 -13.63 -15.72
N LYS A 106 1.88 -14.72 -15.98
CA LYS A 106 1.34 -16.05 -16.30
C LYS A 106 1.03 -16.93 -15.07
N THR A 107 1.43 -16.54 -13.88
CA THR A 107 1.20 -17.32 -12.67
C THR A 107 -0.30 -17.36 -12.33
N SER A 108 -0.81 -18.54 -11.98
CA SER A 108 -2.20 -18.66 -11.59
C SER A 108 -2.47 -17.98 -10.25
N ILE A 109 -3.67 -17.46 -10.06
CA ILE A 109 -4.07 -16.81 -8.79
C ILE A 109 -3.96 -17.78 -7.61
N GLU A 110 -4.28 -19.06 -7.86
CA GLU A 110 -4.17 -20.10 -6.82
C GLU A 110 -2.71 -20.31 -6.39
N ASP A 111 -1.78 -20.33 -7.34
CA ASP A 111 -0.35 -20.46 -7.03
C ASP A 111 0.19 -19.22 -6.31
N ILE A 112 -0.24 -18.04 -6.75
CA ILE A 112 0.08 -16.78 -6.05
C ILE A 112 -0.37 -16.86 -4.59
N ARG A 113 -1.62 -17.24 -4.34
CA ARG A 113 -2.18 -17.37 -3.00
C ARG A 113 -1.40 -18.40 -2.16
N LYS A 114 -1.17 -19.60 -2.68
CA LYS A 114 -0.41 -20.65 -1.97
C LYS A 114 1.01 -20.21 -1.60
N GLN A 115 1.69 -19.50 -2.49
CA GLN A 115 3.04 -19.02 -2.21
C GLN A 115 3.01 -17.92 -1.13
N ILE A 116 2.08 -16.97 -1.21
CA ILE A 116 1.92 -15.92 -0.21
C ILE A 116 1.65 -16.54 1.16
N GLU A 117 0.70 -17.46 1.28
CA GLU A 117 0.35 -18.14 2.52
C GLU A 117 1.56 -18.86 3.14
N LYS A 118 2.32 -19.60 2.32
CA LYS A 118 3.53 -20.28 2.76
C LYS A 118 4.58 -19.32 3.31
N VAL A 119 4.80 -18.18 2.62
CA VAL A 119 5.81 -17.20 3.04
C VAL A 119 5.36 -16.47 4.31
N ILE A 120 4.09 -16.11 4.43
CA ILE A 120 3.54 -15.47 5.63
C ILE A 120 3.82 -16.33 6.87
N ILE A 121 3.51 -17.63 6.80
CA ILE A 121 3.65 -18.54 7.94
C ILE A 121 5.13 -18.75 8.26
N ASN A 122 5.96 -19.05 7.26
CA ASN A 122 7.36 -19.43 7.47
C ASN A 122 8.24 -18.26 7.96
N HIS A 123 7.86 -17.01 7.64
CA HIS A 123 8.68 -15.83 7.93
C HIS A 123 8.00 -14.84 8.88
N ASN A 124 6.88 -15.21 9.50
CA ASN A 124 6.13 -14.34 10.43
C ASN A 124 5.88 -12.94 9.83
N ILE A 125 5.42 -12.91 8.58
CA ILE A 125 5.13 -11.65 7.88
C ILE A 125 3.98 -10.91 8.57
N LYS A 126 4.11 -9.59 8.69
CA LYS A 126 3.09 -8.69 9.27
C LYS A 126 2.65 -7.61 8.31
N ARG A 127 3.50 -7.28 7.33
CA ARG A 127 3.25 -6.24 6.32
C ARG A 127 3.41 -6.82 4.93
N ILE A 128 2.47 -6.51 4.05
CA ILE A 128 2.56 -6.91 2.63
C ILE A 128 2.36 -5.68 1.76
N CYS A 129 3.19 -5.58 0.72
CA CYS A 129 3.00 -4.66 -0.39
C CYS A 129 2.86 -5.44 -1.69
N ILE A 130 1.90 -5.04 -2.53
CA ILE A 130 1.65 -5.63 -3.86
C ILE A 130 1.77 -4.52 -4.90
N ASP A 131 2.67 -4.64 -5.87
CA ASP A 131 3.00 -3.60 -6.84
C ASP A 131 3.25 -4.14 -8.25
N PRO A 132 2.43 -3.76 -9.23
CA PRO A 132 1.07 -3.21 -9.08
C PRO A 132 0.01 -4.32 -9.04
N VAL A 133 -1.13 -4.04 -8.40
CA VAL A 133 -2.25 -4.99 -8.35
C VAL A 133 -2.97 -5.13 -9.69
N SER A 134 -2.79 -4.16 -10.59
CA SER A 134 -3.36 -4.15 -11.95
C SER A 134 -3.06 -5.42 -12.74
N ILE A 135 -1.88 -5.99 -12.57
CA ILE A 135 -1.46 -7.19 -13.29
C ILE A 135 -2.35 -8.40 -13.00
N LEU A 136 -2.93 -8.49 -11.80
CA LEU A 136 -3.85 -9.57 -11.47
C LEU A 136 -5.11 -9.57 -12.35
N SER A 137 -5.42 -8.44 -12.97
CA SER A 137 -6.61 -8.27 -13.81
C SER A 137 -6.36 -8.20 -15.32
N ILE A 138 -5.11 -8.09 -15.77
CA ILE A 138 -4.79 -7.93 -17.21
C ILE A 138 -5.33 -9.08 -18.08
N ARG A 139 -5.53 -10.27 -17.49
CA ARG A 139 -6.01 -11.47 -18.20
C ARG A 139 -7.48 -11.75 -18.04
N LEU A 140 -8.15 -10.94 -17.24
CA LEU A 140 -9.51 -11.17 -16.88
C LEU A 140 -10.39 -10.14 -17.56
N GLU A 141 -11.08 -10.54 -18.62
CA GLU A 141 -12.05 -9.69 -19.31
C GLU A 141 -13.37 -9.56 -18.51
N ASN A 142 -13.55 -10.42 -17.50
CA ASN A 142 -14.80 -10.48 -16.75
C ASN A 142 -14.66 -9.74 -15.40
N GLU A 143 -15.46 -8.69 -15.22
CA GLU A 143 -15.51 -7.87 -14.01
C GLU A 143 -15.82 -8.68 -12.74
N LEU A 144 -16.74 -9.63 -12.83
CA LEU A 144 -17.12 -10.45 -11.68
C LEU A 144 -15.96 -11.31 -11.21
N LEU A 145 -15.20 -11.89 -12.13
CA LEU A 145 -14.04 -12.70 -11.81
C LEU A 145 -12.91 -11.88 -11.17
N ILE A 146 -12.67 -10.65 -11.65
CA ILE A 146 -11.71 -9.73 -11.02
C ILE A 146 -12.12 -9.45 -9.57
N ARG A 147 -13.39 -9.14 -9.35
CA ARG A 147 -13.89 -8.85 -7.99
C ARG A 147 -13.78 -10.08 -7.08
N GLU A 148 -14.12 -11.25 -7.55
CA GLU A 148 -14.03 -12.51 -6.81
C GLU A 148 -12.59 -12.79 -6.38
N ILE A 149 -11.64 -12.72 -7.29
CA ILE A 149 -10.22 -12.93 -7.02
C ILE A 149 -9.68 -11.93 -6.00
N LEU A 150 -9.95 -10.64 -6.19
CA LEU A 150 -9.52 -9.61 -5.25
C LEU A 150 -10.18 -9.77 -3.88
N TYR A 151 -11.45 -10.18 -3.85
CA TYR A 151 -12.16 -10.47 -2.61
C TYR A 151 -11.54 -11.64 -1.85
N ASP A 152 -11.25 -12.75 -2.53
CA ASP A 152 -10.65 -13.94 -1.94
C ASP A 152 -9.24 -13.64 -1.40
N LEU A 153 -8.41 -12.96 -2.18
CA LEU A 153 -7.06 -12.57 -1.77
C LEU A 153 -7.11 -11.65 -0.54
N THR A 154 -7.91 -10.59 -0.60
CA THR A 154 -8.01 -9.62 0.50
C THR A 154 -8.60 -10.24 1.77
N THR A 155 -9.56 -11.16 1.62
CA THR A 155 -10.15 -11.89 2.74
C THR A 155 -9.14 -12.84 3.39
N ALA A 156 -8.35 -13.57 2.59
CA ALA A 156 -7.29 -14.44 3.10
C ALA A 156 -6.24 -13.63 3.90
N LEU A 157 -5.76 -12.51 3.36
CA LEU A 157 -4.78 -11.65 4.02
C LEU A 157 -5.30 -11.08 5.36
N LYS A 158 -6.57 -10.67 5.41
CA LYS A 158 -7.20 -10.21 6.65
C LYS A 158 -7.29 -11.31 7.71
N ARG A 159 -7.64 -12.54 7.32
CA ARG A 159 -7.71 -13.70 8.23
C ARG A 159 -6.35 -14.05 8.81
N MET A 160 -5.26 -13.79 8.08
CA MET A 160 -3.90 -14.00 8.55
C MET A 160 -3.35 -12.85 9.41
N ASN A 161 -4.17 -11.84 9.71
CA ASN A 161 -3.77 -10.67 10.50
C ASN A 161 -2.64 -9.86 9.85
N ILE A 162 -2.70 -9.66 8.55
CA ILE A 162 -1.72 -8.90 7.77
C ILE A 162 -2.26 -7.51 7.43
N THR A 163 -1.43 -6.49 7.63
CA THR A 163 -1.68 -5.15 7.10
C THR A 163 -1.09 -5.04 5.70
N THR A 164 -1.94 -4.78 4.71
CA THR A 164 -1.57 -4.84 3.30
C THR A 164 -1.73 -3.48 2.62
N ILE A 165 -0.79 -3.14 1.75
CA ILE A 165 -0.89 -2.01 0.81
C ILE A 165 -0.82 -2.56 -0.61
N LEU A 166 -1.81 -2.18 -1.42
CA LEU A 166 -1.89 -2.49 -2.84
C LEU A 166 -1.56 -1.20 -3.61
N ALA A 167 -0.55 -1.21 -4.48
CA ALA A 167 -0.35 -0.11 -5.42
C ALA A 167 -1.18 -0.36 -6.68
N ASP A 168 -1.82 0.69 -7.18
CA ASP A 168 -2.52 0.65 -8.47
C ASP A 168 -2.33 1.96 -9.23
N GLU A 169 -2.33 1.88 -10.54
CA GLU A 169 -2.25 3.06 -11.39
C GLU A 169 -3.64 3.64 -11.62
N THR A 170 -3.71 4.96 -11.54
CA THR A 170 -4.91 5.70 -11.98
C THR A 170 -4.62 6.34 -13.33
N PRO A 171 -5.58 6.36 -14.26
CA PRO A 171 -5.43 7.10 -15.51
C PRO A 171 -5.05 8.56 -15.27
N GLU A 172 -4.29 9.15 -16.19
CA GLU A 172 -3.97 10.56 -16.16
C GLU A 172 -5.27 11.39 -16.19
N GLY A 173 -5.40 12.32 -15.25
CA GLY A 173 -6.59 13.17 -15.13
C GLY A 173 -7.26 13.17 -13.77
N GLY A 174 -6.76 12.36 -12.83
CA GLY A 174 -7.22 12.36 -11.42
C GLY A 174 -8.31 11.33 -11.13
N VAL A 175 -8.59 11.19 -9.84
CA VAL A 175 -9.48 10.16 -9.25
C VAL A 175 -10.94 10.28 -9.71
N ASP A 176 -11.30 11.40 -10.30
CA ASP A 176 -12.67 11.73 -10.73
C ASP A 176 -12.87 11.70 -12.26
N SER A 177 -11.84 11.34 -13.04
CA SER A 177 -11.99 11.20 -14.50
C SER A 177 -12.72 9.90 -14.85
N PHE A 178 -13.85 10.03 -15.55
CA PHE A 178 -14.59 8.92 -16.12
C PHE A 178 -13.79 8.33 -17.30
N SER A 179 -13.05 7.24 -17.07
CA SER A 179 -12.48 6.43 -18.15
C SER A 179 -13.41 5.27 -18.45
N LEU A 180 -13.83 5.15 -19.69
CA LEU A 180 -14.63 4.01 -20.17
C LEU A 180 -13.67 2.86 -20.55
N GLY A 181 -13.65 1.76 -19.78
CA GLY A 181 -12.84 0.58 -20.12
C GLY A 181 -12.58 -0.37 -18.92
N GLY A 182 -11.89 -1.48 -19.16
CA GLY A 182 -11.58 -2.51 -18.16
C GLY A 182 -10.82 -1.99 -16.92
N ASP A 183 -10.07 -0.90 -17.07
CA ASP A 183 -9.36 -0.24 -15.97
C ASP A 183 -10.31 0.41 -14.96
N GLU A 184 -11.47 0.87 -15.40
CA GLU A 184 -12.51 1.44 -14.53
C GLU A 184 -13.11 0.38 -13.62
N VAL A 185 -13.37 -0.79 -14.14
CA VAL A 185 -13.92 -1.95 -13.42
C VAL A 185 -13.00 -2.38 -12.30
N ARG A 186 -11.71 -2.54 -12.60
CA ARG A 186 -10.69 -2.90 -11.63
C ARG A 186 -10.56 -1.85 -10.54
N SER A 187 -10.42 -0.60 -10.93
CA SER A 187 -10.32 0.52 -10.00
C SER A 187 -11.53 0.60 -9.07
N ARG A 188 -12.74 0.30 -9.57
CA ARG A 188 -13.95 0.17 -8.74
C ARG A 188 -13.83 -0.98 -7.76
N ALA A 189 -13.41 -2.17 -8.18
CA ALA A 189 -13.27 -3.33 -7.29
C ALA A 189 -12.30 -3.04 -6.14
N VAL A 190 -11.12 -2.49 -6.44
CA VAL A 190 -10.13 -2.07 -5.44
C VAL A 190 -10.73 -1.04 -4.48
N LYS A 191 -11.39 0.01 -4.99
CA LYS A 191 -12.02 1.06 -4.18
C LYS A 191 -13.10 0.50 -3.22
N PHE A 192 -13.84 -0.52 -3.63
CA PHE A 192 -14.86 -1.13 -2.77
C PHE A 192 -14.28 -2.08 -1.72
N LEU A 193 -13.32 -2.91 -2.08
CA LEU A 193 -12.78 -3.96 -1.22
C LEU A 193 -11.80 -3.42 -0.18
N CYS A 194 -11.07 -2.36 -0.48
CA CYS A 194 -10.10 -1.80 0.44
C CYS A 194 -10.74 -1.05 1.61
N ASP A 195 -10.10 -1.15 2.78
CA ASP A 195 -10.49 -0.41 3.98
C ASP A 195 -9.99 1.04 3.93
N GLY A 196 -8.82 1.26 3.32
CA GLY A 196 -8.22 2.56 3.08
C GLY A 196 -7.98 2.85 1.61
N LEU A 197 -8.17 4.12 1.19
CA LEU A 197 -7.81 4.63 -0.13
C LEU A 197 -6.95 5.87 0.04
N ILE A 198 -5.74 5.81 -0.47
CA ILE A 198 -4.71 6.84 -0.36
C ILE A 198 -4.32 7.23 -1.78
N ASN A 199 -4.55 8.48 -2.15
CA ASN A 199 -4.26 8.98 -3.49
C ASN A 199 -2.99 9.83 -3.45
N PHE A 200 -2.08 9.51 -4.35
CA PHE A 200 -0.85 10.24 -4.61
C PHE A 200 -1.02 11.05 -5.88
N TYR A 201 -0.81 12.34 -5.81
CA TYR A 201 -0.87 13.28 -6.91
C TYR A 201 0.53 13.80 -7.23
N SER A 202 0.82 13.97 -8.51
CA SER A 202 1.98 14.71 -8.99
C SER A 202 1.49 15.59 -10.14
N SER A 203 1.72 16.89 -10.05
CA SER A 203 1.32 17.83 -11.11
C SER A 203 2.34 17.88 -12.26
N GLY A 204 3.58 17.45 -11.98
CA GLY A 204 4.69 17.52 -12.92
C GLY A 204 5.17 18.95 -13.25
N ILE A 205 4.61 19.96 -12.56
CA ILE A 205 4.94 21.38 -12.81
C ILE A 205 6.14 21.82 -11.98
N GLY A 206 6.49 21.03 -10.94
CA GLY A 206 7.53 21.38 -9.98
C GLY A 206 7.06 22.34 -8.89
N GLY A 207 7.91 22.52 -7.87
CA GLY A 207 7.64 23.38 -6.74
C GLY A 207 7.22 22.63 -5.47
N GLU A 208 6.93 23.39 -4.41
CA GLU A 208 6.65 22.81 -3.08
C GLU A 208 5.35 22.00 -3.00
N THR A 209 4.40 22.29 -3.87
CA THR A 209 3.07 21.66 -3.95
C THR A 209 2.92 20.72 -5.14
N ASP A 210 4.01 20.39 -5.81
CA ASP A 210 4.00 19.50 -6.97
C ASP A 210 3.41 18.12 -6.66
N ARG A 211 3.65 17.64 -5.43
CA ARG A 211 3.12 16.37 -4.96
C ARG A 211 2.22 16.53 -3.75
N ALA A 212 1.12 15.80 -3.75
CA ALA A 212 0.21 15.76 -2.63
C ALA A 212 -0.31 14.35 -2.37
N VAL A 213 -0.57 14.03 -1.10
CA VAL A 213 -1.25 12.82 -0.67
C VAL A 213 -2.63 13.17 -0.10
N ARG A 214 -3.64 12.40 -0.45
CA ARG A 214 -5.00 12.53 0.08
C ARG A 214 -5.52 11.19 0.54
N ILE A 215 -5.98 11.10 1.78
CA ILE A 215 -6.75 9.97 2.25
C ILE A 215 -8.20 10.22 1.86
N THR A 216 -8.72 9.45 0.92
CA THR A 216 -10.10 9.56 0.44
C THR A 216 -11.06 8.74 1.27
N LYS A 217 -10.58 7.60 1.78
CA LYS A 217 -11.32 6.68 2.61
C LYS A 217 -10.37 6.00 3.60
N MET A 218 -10.76 5.90 4.85
CA MET A 218 -10.10 5.02 5.81
C MET A 218 -11.14 4.59 6.86
N ARG A 219 -11.53 3.32 6.78
CA ARG A 219 -12.54 2.78 7.71
C ARG A 219 -12.03 2.83 9.15
N ARG A 220 -12.93 3.10 10.10
CA ARG A 220 -12.63 3.17 11.54
C ARG A 220 -11.57 4.22 11.91
N THR A 221 -11.44 5.28 11.09
CA THR A 221 -10.41 6.31 11.25
C THR A 221 -10.99 7.68 10.94
N ASN A 222 -10.78 8.63 11.85
CA ASN A 222 -11.03 10.04 11.58
C ASN A 222 -9.79 10.64 10.91
N HIS A 223 -9.66 10.43 9.62
CA HIS A 223 -8.51 10.89 8.85
C HIS A 223 -8.64 12.36 8.42
N LYS A 224 -7.49 13.02 8.21
CA LYS A 224 -7.44 14.38 7.67
C LYS A 224 -8.07 14.43 6.28
N ARG A 225 -8.94 15.40 6.05
CA ARG A 225 -9.60 15.62 4.76
C ARG A 225 -8.77 16.55 3.88
N GLY A 226 -8.90 16.38 2.56
CA GLY A 226 -8.19 17.18 1.57
C GLY A 226 -6.77 16.69 1.26
N PRO A 227 -6.16 17.21 0.20
CA PRO A 227 -4.79 16.90 -0.17
C PRO A 227 -3.80 17.57 0.78
N VAL A 228 -2.73 16.87 1.12
CA VAL A 228 -1.63 17.36 1.96
C VAL A 228 -0.34 17.26 1.16
N PRO A 229 0.43 18.34 1.01
CA PRO A 229 1.69 18.32 0.29
C PRO A 229 2.69 17.35 0.90
N PHE A 230 3.50 16.71 0.05
CA PHE A 230 4.62 15.90 0.48
C PHE A 230 5.83 16.10 -0.44
N LYS A 231 7.01 15.74 0.04
CA LYS A 231 8.26 15.74 -0.71
C LYS A 231 8.86 14.34 -0.71
N ILE A 232 9.53 13.99 -1.80
CA ILE A 232 10.44 12.85 -1.84
C ILE A 232 11.85 13.41 -1.61
N THR A 233 12.48 13.01 -0.54
CA THR A 233 13.80 13.44 -0.11
C THR A 233 14.82 12.30 -0.29
N ASP A 234 16.07 12.55 0.03
CA ASP A 234 17.13 11.53 0.13
C ASP A 234 16.89 10.45 1.19
N LYS A 235 15.87 10.62 2.03
CA LYS A 235 15.44 9.65 3.07
C LYS A 235 14.04 9.10 2.85
N GLY A 236 13.47 9.33 1.67
CA GLY A 236 12.13 8.91 1.30
C GLY A 236 11.09 10.00 1.40
N ILE A 237 9.83 9.60 1.55
CA ILE A 237 8.67 10.49 1.59
C ILE A 237 8.58 11.16 2.95
N VAL A 238 8.32 12.47 2.91
CA VAL A 238 8.01 13.31 4.08
C VAL A 238 6.74 14.10 3.78
N VAL A 239 5.71 13.92 4.59
CA VAL A 239 4.41 14.59 4.44
C VAL A 239 4.37 15.84 5.31
N ASN A 240 3.98 16.96 4.72
CA ASN A 240 3.84 18.23 5.43
C ASN A 240 2.48 18.30 6.13
N SER A 241 2.41 17.76 7.34
CA SER A 241 1.18 17.59 8.12
C SER A 241 0.80 18.80 9.00
N LYS A 242 1.54 19.91 8.87
CA LYS A 242 1.27 21.14 9.64
C LYS A 242 0.01 21.86 9.18
#